data_513ab31f074307b483bb4f3675604ce1
#
_entry.id   513ab31f074307b483bb4f3675604ce1
#
_cell.length_a   1.000
_cell.length_b   1.000
_cell.length_c   1.000
_cell.angle_alpha   90.00
_cell.angle_beta   90.00
_cell.angle_gamma   90.00
#
_symmetry.space_group_name_H-M   'P 1'
#
loop_
_entity.id
_entity.type
_entity.pdbx_description
1 polymer ?
#
loop_
_entity_poly.entity_id
_entity_poly.type
_entity_poly.pdbx_seq_one_letter_code
_entity_poly.pdbx_strand_id
1 'polypeptide(L)' 'MNKIGEDIKARRKMLHITQRTLAELAGVSINTLTKIERGEANTSQDVLEKVLDTLGLEIKVVVKEI' A
#
# COMPACT_ATOMS: atom_id res chain seq x y z
N MET A 1 -7.43 12.32 4.61
CA MET A 1 -6.86 11.92 3.32
C MET A 1 -5.73 10.94 3.53
N ASN A 2 -5.72 9.84 2.81
CA ASN A 2 -4.72 8.81 3.01
C ASN A 2 -3.72 8.79 1.85
N LYS A 3 -2.63 9.50 2.03
CA LYS A 3 -1.58 9.57 1.04
C LYS A 3 -0.89 8.23 0.80
N ILE A 4 -0.87 7.36 1.80
CA ILE A 4 -0.23 6.04 1.68
C ILE A 4 -0.91 5.22 0.59
N GLY A 5 -2.24 5.24 0.54
CA GLY A 5 -2.99 4.54 -0.50
C GLY A 5 -2.66 5.05 -1.90
N GLU A 6 -2.55 6.37 -2.04
CA GLU A 6 -2.18 6.99 -3.32
C GLU A 6 -0.74 6.61 -3.72
N ASP A 7 0.18 6.59 -2.77
CA ASP A 7 1.57 6.22 -3.02
C ASP A 7 1.68 4.75 -3.46
N ILE A 8 0.92 3.87 -2.82
CA ILE A 8 0.87 2.46 -3.18
C ILE A 8 0.36 2.29 -4.61
N LYS A 9 -0.73 2.96 -4.94
CA LYS A 9 -1.31 2.90 -6.28
C LYS A 9 -0.33 3.43 -7.34
N ALA A 10 0.31 4.55 -7.06
CA ALA A 10 1.26 5.15 -7.99
C ALA A 10 2.46 4.21 -8.22
N ARG A 11 3.00 3.64 -7.16
CA ARG A 11 4.13 2.72 -7.27
C ARG A 11 3.75 1.45 -8.03
N ARG A 12 2.55 0.92 -7.74
CA ARG A 12 2.03 -0.26 -8.45
C ARG A 12 1.95 0.01 -9.95
N LYS A 13 1.41 1.15 -10.33
CA LYS A 13 1.29 1.53 -11.74
C LYS A 13 2.66 1.74 -12.39
N MET A 14 3.59 2.33 -11.65
CA MET A 14 4.96 2.50 -12.14
C MET A 14 5.60 1.16 -12.47
N LEU A 15 5.30 0.14 -11.69
CA LEU A 15 5.81 -1.22 -11.90
C LEU A 15 5.00 -2.01 -12.93
N HIS A 16 3.94 -1.41 -13.47
CA HIS A 16 3.08 -2.03 -14.49
C HIS A 16 2.41 -3.32 -14.02
N ILE A 17 2.01 -3.37 -12.75
CA ILE A 17 1.28 -4.54 -12.23
C ILE A 17 -0.15 -4.16 -11.86
N THR A 18 -1.04 -5.15 -11.93
CA THR A 18 -2.45 -4.97 -11.59
C THR A 18 -2.64 -5.09 -10.08
N GLN A 19 -3.83 -4.65 -9.60
CA GLN A 19 -4.20 -4.88 -8.21
C GLN A 19 -4.19 -6.37 -7.87
N ARG A 20 -4.69 -7.21 -8.78
CA ARG A 20 -4.70 -8.66 -8.57
C ARG A 20 -3.30 -9.19 -8.36
N THR A 21 -2.38 -8.81 -9.23
CA THR A 21 -0.99 -9.27 -9.12
C THR A 21 -0.36 -8.82 -7.82
N LEU A 22 -0.54 -7.54 -7.46
CA LEU A 22 0.01 -7.04 -6.21
C LEU A 22 -0.58 -7.77 -5.00
N ALA A 23 -1.90 -7.99 -5.00
CA ALA A 23 -2.56 -8.70 -3.92
C ALA A 23 -2.01 -10.12 -3.76
N GLU A 24 -1.82 -10.82 -4.86
CA GLU A 24 -1.24 -12.17 -4.85
C GLU A 24 0.18 -12.16 -4.30
N LEU A 25 1.03 -11.26 -4.78
CA LEU A 25 2.42 -11.17 -4.35
C LEU A 25 2.54 -10.80 -2.87
N ALA A 26 1.67 -9.93 -2.41
CA ALA A 26 1.69 -9.47 -1.02
C ALA A 26 0.98 -10.44 -0.06
N GLY A 27 0.24 -11.41 -0.60
CA GLY A 27 -0.50 -12.36 0.22
C GLY A 27 -1.72 -11.75 0.91
N VAL A 28 -2.37 -10.78 0.25
CA VAL A 28 -3.59 -10.13 0.77
C VAL A 28 -4.71 -10.28 -0.24
N SER A 29 -5.96 -10.09 0.22
CA SER A 29 -7.09 -10.14 -0.70
C SER A 29 -7.14 -8.91 -1.58
N ILE A 30 -7.70 -9.05 -2.78
CA ILE A 30 -7.86 -7.92 -3.68
C ILE A 30 -8.80 -6.87 -3.08
N ASN A 31 -9.81 -7.30 -2.32
CA ASN A 31 -10.71 -6.37 -1.64
C ASN A 31 -9.97 -5.51 -0.63
N THR A 32 -9.07 -6.11 0.13
CA THR A 32 -8.24 -5.40 1.08
C THR A 32 -7.36 -4.38 0.38
N LEU A 33 -6.70 -4.79 -0.70
CA LEU A 33 -5.84 -3.90 -1.46
C LEU A 33 -6.61 -2.72 -2.06
N THR A 34 -7.79 -3.00 -2.60
CA THR A 34 -8.65 -1.96 -3.15
C THR A 34 -8.99 -0.90 -2.10
N LYS A 35 -9.33 -1.34 -0.89
CA LYS A 35 -9.62 -0.43 0.21
C LYS A 35 -8.41 0.39 0.61
N ILE A 36 -7.24 -0.23 0.66
CA ILE A 36 -6.00 0.47 0.98
C ILE A 36 -5.74 1.58 -0.04
N GLU A 37 -5.86 1.27 -1.33
CA GLU A 37 -5.60 2.25 -2.38
C GLU A 37 -6.60 3.40 -2.39
N ARG A 38 -7.81 3.15 -1.91
CA ARG A 38 -8.83 4.21 -1.76
C ARG A 38 -8.63 5.07 -0.53
N GLY A 39 -7.72 4.70 0.35
CA GLY A 39 -7.51 5.41 1.61
C GLY A 39 -8.54 5.09 2.66
N GLU A 40 -9.26 3.98 2.53
CA GLU A 40 -10.23 3.55 3.53
C GLU A 40 -9.50 3.01 4.75
N ALA A 41 -9.96 3.39 5.93
CA ALA A 41 -9.32 3.05 7.19
C ALA A 41 -9.46 1.58 7.55
N ASN A 42 -8.79 1.16 8.62
CA ASN A 42 -8.90 -0.14 9.27
C ASN A 42 -8.09 -1.27 8.64
N THR A 43 -7.04 -0.95 7.96
CA THR A 43 -6.08 -1.96 7.54
C THR A 43 -5.06 -2.15 8.65
N SER A 44 -4.78 -3.40 9.03
CA SER A 44 -3.75 -3.66 10.03
C SER A 44 -2.38 -3.26 9.51
N GLN A 45 -1.49 -2.90 10.44
CA GLN A 45 -0.13 -2.54 10.07
C GLN A 45 0.60 -3.69 9.40
N ASP A 46 0.36 -4.92 9.83
CA ASP A 46 0.98 -6.10 9.23
C ASP A 46 0.61 -6.26 7.76
N VAL A 47 -0.67 -6.08 7.44
CA VAL A 47 -1.15 -6.15 6.06
C VAL A 47 -0.54 -5.04 5.23
N LEU A 48 -0.53 -3.82 5.78
CA LEU A 48 0.05 -2.68 5.07
C LEU A 48 1.53 -2.89 4.79
N GLU A 49 2.28 -3.40 5.76
CA GLU A 49 3.70 -3.68 5.58
C GLU A 49 3.96 -4.72 4.49
N LYS A 50 3.13 -5.76 4.41
CA LYS A 50 3.25 -6.76 3.34
C LYS A 50 3.12 -6.12 1.96
N VAL A 51 2.17 -5.22 1.81
CA VAL A 51 1.96 -4.52 0.54
C VAL A 51 3.14 -3.61 0.23
N LEU A 52 3.58 -2.83 1.21
CA LEU A 52 4.70 -1.92 1.03
C LEU A 52 5.99 -2.66 0.69
N ASP A 53 6.28 -3.74 1.42
CA ASP A 53 7.49 -4.54 1.16
C ASP A 53 7.50 -5.10 -0.25
N THR A 54 6.35 -5.57 -0.72
CA THR A 54 6.22 -6.10 -2.09
C THR A 54 6.55 -5.05 -3.13
N LEU A 55 6.25 -3.79 -2.84
CA LEU A 55 6.52 -2.66 -3.74
C LEU A 55 7.90 -2.03 -3.53
N GLY A 56 8.66 -2.50 -2.57
CA GLY A 56 9.94 -1.90 -2.22
C GLY A 56 9.79 -0.56 -1.51
N LEU A 57 8.68 -0.36 -0.81
CA LEU A 57 8.40 0.86 -0.06
C LEU A 57 8.48 0.60 1.43
N GLU A 58 8.68 1.65 2.20
CA GLU A 58 8.63 1.57 3.65
C GLU A 58 8.04 2.84 4.24
N ILE A 59 7.51 2.73 5.46
CA ILE A 59 7.03 3.89 6.20
C ILE A 59 8.14 4.31 7.16
N LYS A 60 8.45 5.60 7.16
CA LYS A 60 9.42 6.17 8.09
C LYS A 60 8.73 7.18 8.98
N VAL A 61 9.07 7.14 10.26
CA VAL A 61 8.63 8.14 11.22
C VAL A 61 9.77 9.14 11.38
N VAL A 62 9.48 10.39 11.10
CA VAL A 62 10.48 11.46 11.18
C VAL A 62 9.98 12.58 12.07
N VAL A 63 10.92 13.31 12.66
CA VAL A 63 10.57 14.48 13.46
C VAL A 63 10.17 15.59 12.49
N LYS A 64 8.99 16.14 12.74
CA LYS A 64 8.50 17.26 11.91
C LYS A 64 9.18 18.54 12.33
N GLU A 65 9.79 19.21 11.38
CA GLU A 65 10.36 20.54 11.61
C GLU A 65 9.27 21.59 11.48
N ILE A 66 9.34 22.59 12.33
CA ILE A 66 8.35 23.67 12.36
C ILE A 66 9.00 24.96 11.86
#